data_81bd01dca32dfa2670503ee3307f25fd
#
_entry.id   81bd01dca32dfa2670503ee3307f25fd
#
_cell.length_a   1.000
_cell.length_b   1.000
_cell.length_c   1.000
_cell.angle_alpha   90.00
_cell.angle_beta   90.00
_cell.angle_gamma   90.00
#
_symmetry.space_group_name_H-M   'P 1'
#
loop_
_entity.id
_entity.type
_entity.pdbx_description
1 polymer ?
#
loop_
_entity_poly.entity_id
_entity_poly.type
_entity_poly.pdbx_seq_one_letter_code
_entity_poly.pdbx_strand_id
1 'polypeptide(L)'
;MAKALAYQGTLQGYDVRYVEADSAFAHYSLAGGDEQRKLLGAMIEPDLLVLDDLFLARRIADISAELLQVIVHQRYKLRRAIVITSNRVVQDWGKYLGDATMATTILDRLMHRCAMLEFEGKSYRLKEAASRIAVAPV
;
A
#
# COMPACT_ATOMS: atom_id res chain seq x y z
N MET A 1 -6.79 -6.29 8.68
CA MET A 1 -5.95 -7.37 8.12
C MET A 1 -4.49 -6.96 7.97
N ALA A 2 -4.19 -5.84 7.34
CA ALA A 2 -2.81 -5.39 7.11
C ALA A 2 -2.02 -5.18 8.40
N LYS A 3 -2.62 -4.52 9.40
CA LYS A 3 -1.98 -4.32 10.72
C LYS A 3 -1.72 -5.64 11.45
N ALA A 4 -2.65 -6.58 11.35
CA ALA A 4 -2.49 -7.90 11.96
C ALA A 4 -1.34 -8.67 11.30
N LEU A 5 -1.18 -8.54 10.00
CA LEU A 5 -0.10 -9.16 9.25
C LEU A 5 1.26 -8.57 9.63
N ALA A 6 1.33 -7.25 9.76
CA ALA A 6 2.53 -6.55 10.21
C ALA A 6 2.92 -6.98 11.63
N TYR A 7 1.95 -7.06 12.53
CA TYR A 7 2.16 -7.50 13.90
C TYR A 7 2.68 -8.95 13.96
N GLN A 8 2.09 -9.84 13.17
CA GLN A 8 2.51 -11.23 13.11
C GLN A 8 3.96 -11.36 12.60
N GLY A 9 4.33 -10.59 11.58
CA GLY A 9 5.70 -10.56 11.09
C GLY A 9 6.69 -10.13 12.17
N THR A 10 6.34 -9.11 12.94
CA THR A 10 7.16 -8.63 14.05
C THR A 10 7.32 -9.71 15.13
N LEU A 11 6.24 -10.41 15.47
CA LEU A 11 6.30 -11.50 16.44
C LEU A 11 7.22 -12.64 16.01
N GLN A 12 7.38 -12.85 14.70
CA GLN A 12 8.26 -13.87 14.14
C GLN A 12 9.71 -13.41 14.00
N GLY A 13 10.03 -12.19 14.44
CA GLY A 13 11.38 -11.66 14.45
C GLY A 13 11.79 -10.92 13.19
N TYR A 14 10.88 -10.66 12.26
CA TYR A 14 11.18 -9.88 11.07
C TYR A 14 11.18 -8.37 11.37
N ASP A 15 11.99 -7.64 10.62
CA ASP A 15 11.94 -6.19 10.61
C ASP A 15 10.78 -5.77 9.70
N VAL A 16 9.75 -5.19 10.29
CA VAL A 16 8.50 -4.86 9.59
C VAL A 16 8.24 -3.36 9.68
N ARG A 17 7.91 -2.77 8.53
CA ARG A 17 7.42 -1.39 8.45
C ARG A 17 5.99 -1.40 7.96
N TYR A 18 5.11 -0.82 8.77
CA TYR A 18 3.71 -0.56 8.38
C TYR A 18 3.55 0.92 8.08
N VAL A 19 2.98 1.25 6.92
CA VAL A 19 2.63 2.63 6.58
C VAL A 19 1.27 2.68 5.89
N GLU A 20 0.53 3.74 6.14
CA GLU A 20 -0.62 4.10 5.33
C GLU A 20 -0.11 4.86 4.10
N ALA A 21 -0.49 4.42 2.91
CA ALA A 21 0.08 4.93 1.67
C ALA A 21 -0.10 6.44 1.52
N ASP A 22 -1.33 6.95 1.70
CA ASP A 22 -1.61 8.36 1.50
C ASP A 22 -0.82 9.24 2.47
N SER A 23 -0.75 8.85 3.75
CA SER A 23 0.01 9.58 4.77
C SER A 23 1.50 9.58 4.49
N ALA A 24 2.04 8.44 4.11
CA ALA A 24 3.46 8.30 3.77
C ALA A 24 3.82 9.14 2.53
N PHE A 25 2.98 9.12 1.51
CA PHE A 25 3.20 9.90 0.29
C PHE A 25 3.11 11.39 0.53
N ALA A 26 2.14 11.84 1.31
CA ALA A 26 2.00 13.24 1.68
C ALA A 26 3.23 13.73 2.46
N HIS A 27 3.68 12.95 3.43
CA HIS A 27 4.87 13.28 4.22
C HIS A 27 6.11 13.40 3.31
N TYR A 28 6.30 12.42 2.42
CA TYR A 28 7.42 12.42 1.48
C TYR A 28 7.39 13.65 0.56
N SER A 29 6.23 14.02 0.04
CA SER A 29 6.11 15.15 -0.89
C SER A 29 6.41 16.49 -0.24
N LEU A 30 6.19 16.61 1.09
CA LEU A 30 6.44 17.83 1.84
C LEU A 30 7.84 17.90 2.47
N ALA A 31 8.58 16.80 2.44
CA ALA A 31 9.88 16.70 3.10
C ALA A 31 11.00 17.30 2.24
N GLY A 32 12.05 17.76 2.89
CA GLY A 32 13.30 18.16 2.23
C GLY A 32 14.11 16.94 1.79
N GLY A 33 15.15 17.16 0.98
CA GLY A 33 15.91 16.08 0.35
C GLY A 33 16.50 15.05 1.31
N ASP A 34 17.05 15.48 2.44
CA ASP A 34 17.62 14.57 3.44
C ASP A 34 16.55 13.71 4.11
N GLU A 35 15.41 14.32 4.43
CA GLU A 35 14.29 13.60 5.01
C GLU A 35 13.64 12.65 4.01
N GLN A 36 13.55 13.04 2.75
CA GLN A 36 13.06 12.16 1.68
C GLN A 36 13.91 10.91 1.58
N ARG A 37 15.23 11.03 1.66
CA ARG A 37 16.13 9.87 1.65
C ARG A 37 15.92 8.96 2.84
N LYS A 38 15.71 9.51 4.03
CA LYS A 38 15.40 8.73 5.23
C LYS A 38 14.08 7.99 5.11
N LEU A 39 13.04 8.67 4.62
CA LEU A 39 11.72 8.07 4.40
C LEU A 39 11.79 6.95 3.37
N LEU A 40 12.49 7.18 2.28
CA LEU A 40 12.68 6.16 1.25
C LEU A 40 13.42 4.94 1.80
N GLY A 41 14.51 5.15 2.53
CA GLY A 41 15.26 4.07 3.18
C GLY A 41 14.41 3.28 4.15
N ALA A 42 13.58 3.96 4.94
CA ALA A 42 12.66 3.30 5.88
C ALA A 42 11.63 2.41 5.19
N MET A 43 11.35 2.64 3.92
CA MET A 43 10.41 1.82 3.13
C MET A 43 11.11 0.76 2.28
N ILE A 44 12.42 0.86 2.06
CA ILE A 44 13.18 -0.11 1.27
C ILE A 44 13.90 -1.14 2.15
N GLU A 45 14.45 -0.72 3.28
CA GLU A 45 15.34 -1.55 4.11
C GLU A 45 14.65 -2.66 4.92
N PRO A 46 13.42 -2.50 5.44
CA PRO A 46 12.80 -3.56 6.24
C PRO A 46 12.62 -4.87 5.47
N ASP A 47 12.59 -5.98 6.18
CA ASP A 47 12.32 -7.31 5.61
C ASP A 47 10.93 -7.35 4.96
N LEU A 48 9.95 -6.71 5.59
CA LEU A 48 8.58 -6.61 5.12
C LEU A 48 8.12 -5.17 5.17
N LEU A 49 7.59 -4.68 4.05
CA LEU A 49 6.86 -3.42 3.99
C LEU A 49 5.37 -3.74 3.80
N VAL A 50 4.55 -3.20 4.67
CA VAL A 50 3.09 -3.23 4.52
C VAL A 50 2.64 -1.82 4.14
N LEU A 51 2.20 -1.68 2.90
CA LEU A 51 1.69 -0.42 2.34
C LEU A 51 0.17 -0.52 2.27
N ASP A 52 -0.49 0.13 3.22
CA ASP A 52 -1.92 -0.02 3.45
C ASP A 52 -2.72 1.09 2.77
N ASP A 53 -3.88 0.72 2.24
CA ASP A 53 -4.86 1.63 1.65
C ASP A 53 -4.31 2.47 0.48
N LEU A 54 -3.61 1.82 -0.44
CA LEU A 54 -3.11 2.49 -1.65
C LEU A 54 -4.29 3.01 -2.50
N PHE A 55 -4.21 4.26 -2.92
CA PHE A 55 -5.25 4.95 -3.72
C PHE A 55 -6.60 5.07 -2.99
N LEU A 56 -6.58 5.24 -1.67
CA LEU A 56 -7.79 5.24 -0.87
C LEU A 56 -8.76 6.36 -1.30
N ALA A 57 -8.28 7.57 -1.42
CA ALA A 57 -9.13 8.73 -1.65
C ALA A 57 -9.20 9.14 -3.13
N ARG A 58 -8.10 9.08 -3.87
CA ARG A 58 -8.01 9.64 -5.23
C ARG A 58 -6.68 9.31 -5.89
N ARG A 59 -6.52 9.80 -7.13
CA ARG A 59 -5.25 9.78 -7.83
C ARG A 59 -4.15 10.41 -6.97
N ILE A 60 -2.97 9.80 -6.94
CA ILE A 60 -1.82 10.31 -6.22
C ILE A 60 -1.03 11.31 -7.08
N ALA A 61 -0.27 12.19 -6.43
CA ALA A 61 0.61 13.15 -7.11
C ALA A 61 1.73 12.42 -7.85
N ASP A 62 2.28 13.07 -8.88
CA ASP A 62 3.33 12.47 -9.70
C ASP A 62 4.57 12.06 -8.88
N ILE A 63 4.95 12.88 -7.89
CA ILE A 63 6.07 12.55 -7.00
C ILE A 63 5.79 11.27 -6.19
N SER A 64 4.54 11.07 -5.79
CA SER A 64 4.11 9.87 -5.05
C SER A 64 4.10 8.64 -5.97
N ALA A 65 3.71 8.81 -7.23
CA ALA A 65 3.76 7.74 -8.22
C ALA A 65 5.21 7.30 -8.48
N GLU A 66 6.12 8.24 -8.61
CA GLU A 66 7.55 7.96 -8.75
C GLU A 66 8.11 7.25 -7.51
N LEU A 67 7.73 7.70 -6.33
CA LEU A 67 8.12 7.07 -5.08
C LEU A 67 7.67 5.61 -5.02
N LEU A 68 6.41 5.35 -5.36
CA LEU A 68 5.89 3.98 -5.40
C LEU A 68 6.67 3.11 -6.38
N GLN A 69 6.98 3.63 -7.56
CA GLN A 69 7.78 2.93 -8.55
C GLN A 69 9.17 2.56 -8.00
N VAL A 70 9.83 3.50 -7.35
CA VAL A 70 11.16 3.27 -6.76
C VAL A 70 11.10 2.22 -5.65
N ILE A 71 10.11 2.31 -4.76
CA ILE A 71 9.94 1.34 -3.67
C ILE A 71 9.76 -0.07 -4.23
N VAL A 72 8.84 -0.24 -5.16
CA VAL A 72 8.54 -1.55 -5.76
C VAL A 72 9.77 -2.09 -6.49
N HIS A 73 10.44 -1.25 -7.28
CA HIS A 73 11.63 -1.65 -8.02
C HIS A 73 12.76 -2.08 -7.09
N GLN A 74 13.08 -1.29 -6.09
CA GLN A 74 14.18 -1.59 -5.17
C GLN A 74 13.89 -2.84 -4.32
N ARG A 75 12.68 -2.97 -3.80
CA ARG A 75 12.31 -4.15 -3.02
C ARG A 75 12.28 -5.41 -3.88
N TYR A 76 11.83 -5.31 -5.12
CA TYR A 76 11.91 -6.41 -6.08
C TYR A 76 13.37 -6.84 -6.33
N LYS A 77 14.24 -5.88 -6.57
CA LYS A 77 15.67 -6.10 -6.82
C LYS A 77 16.37 -6.74 -5.61
N LEU A 78 16.03 -6.29 -4.41
CA LEU A 78 16.61 -6.79 -3.16
C LEU A 78 15.89 -8.05 -2.64
N ARG A 79 14.86 -8.52 -3.31
CA ARG A 79 14.03 -9.67 -2.94
C ARG A 79 13.41 -9.52 -1.55
N ARG A 80 12.97 -8.32 -1.22
CA ARG A 80 12.29 -8.03 0.04
C ARG A 80 10.79 -8.05 -0.16
N ALA A 81 10.07 -8.62 0.82
CA ALA A 81 8.63 -8.79 0.74
C ALA A 81 7.88 -7.47 0.86
N ILE A 82 6.84 -7.32 0.07
CA ILE A 82 5.93 -6.18 0.14
C ILE A 82 4.49 -6.68 0.15
N VAL A 83 3.66 -6.08 1.00
CA VAL A 83 2.22 -6.28 1.01
C VAL A 83 1.56 -4.95 0.70
N ILE A 84 0.72 -4.93 -0.30
CA ILE A 84 -0.04 -3.74 -0.67
C ILE A 84 -1.52 -4.06 -0.55
N THR A 85 -2.26 -3.22 0.16
CA THR A 85 -3.71 -3.29 0.18
C THR A 85 -4.29 -2.10 -0.57
N SER A 86 -5.39 -2.32 -1.29
CA SER A 86 -6.09 -1.28 -2.03
C SER A 86 -7.54 -1.69 -2.22
N ASN A 87 -8.44 -0.71 -2.18
CA ASN A 87 -9.84 -0.91 -2.56
C ASN A 87 -10.08 -0.64 -4.06
N ARG A 88 -9.00 -0.40 -4.81
CA ARG A 88 -9.07 -0.18 -6.26
C ARG A 88 -8.58 -1.43 -6.98
N VAL A 89 -9.32 -1.84 -8.00
CA VAL A 89 -8.90 -2.98 -8.83
C VAL A 89 -7.62 -2.62 -9.60
N VAL A 90 -6.77 -3.61 -9.82
CA VAL A 90 -5.46 -3.39 -10.48
C VAL A 90 -5.60 -2.83 -11.88
N GLN A 91 -6.68 -3.11 -12.58
CA GLN A 91 -6.98 -2.57 -13.91
C GLN A 91 -7.11 -1.04 -13.91
N ASP A 92 -7.47 -0.45 -12.77
CA ASP A 92 -7.64 0.99 -12.62
C ASP A 92 -6.39 1.72 -12.12
N TRP A 93 -5.32 1.00 -11.78
CA TRP A 93 -4.13 1.60 -11.19
C TRP A 93 -3.47 2.65 -12.08
N GLY A 94 -3.48 2.46 -13.40
CA GLY A 94 -2.99 3.47 -14.34
C GLY A 94 -3.69 4.80 -14.20
N LYS A 95 -5.00 4.77 -13.95
CA LYS A 95 -5.83 5.95 -13.72
C LYS A 95 -5.41 6.71 -12.45
N TYR A 96 -5.14 5.98 -11.36
CA TYR A 96 -4.75 6.59 -10.08
C TYR A 96 -3.30 7.02 -10.05
N LEU A 97 -2.42 6.36 -10.79
CA LEU A 97 -1.03 6.76 -10.98
C LEU A 97 -0.89 7.90 -12.00
N GLY A 98 -1.88 8.06 -12.89
CA GLY A 98 -1.80 9.02 -13.98
C GLY A 98 -0.86 8.61 -15.12
N ASP A 99 -0.46 7.34 -15.16
CA ASP A 99 0.48 6.80 -16.16
C ASP A 99 0.27 5.30 -16.31
N ALA A 100 -0.29 4.89 -17.45
CA ALA A 100 -0.57 3.49 -17.72
C ALA A 100 0.69 2.64 -17.87
N THR A 101 1.75 3.20 -18.44
CA THR A 101 3.03 2.51 -18.60
C THR A 101 3.69 2.25 -17.25
N MET A 102 3.68 3.25 -16.37
CA MET A 102 4.20 3.11 -15.01
C MET A 102 3.42 2.04 -14.23
N ALA A 103 2.09 2.04 -14.35
CA ALA A 103 1.24 1.04 -13.70
C ALA A 103 1.59 -0.38 -14.18
N THR A 104 1.76 -0.56 -15.48
CA THR A 104 2.16 -1.85 -16.04
C THR A 104 3.51 -2.30 -15.49
N THR A 105 4.47 -1.40 -15.43
CA THR A 105 5.81 -1.71 -14.90
C THR A 105 5.75 -2.12 -13.42
N ILE A 106 4.98 -1.41 -12.61
CA ILE A 106 4.82 -1.73 -11.19
C ILE A 106 4.13 -3.09 -11.03
N LEU A 107 3.03 -3.30 -11.75
CA LEU A 107 2.26 -4.54 -11.66
C LEU A 107 3.04 -5.76 -12.13
N ASP A 108 3.84 -5.63 -13.18
CA ASP A 108 4.70 -6.73 -13.66
C ASP A 108 5.64 -7.20 -12.55
N ARG A 109 6.26 -6.27 -11.84
CA ARG A 109 7.15 -6.61 -10.73
C ARG A 109 6.41 -7.22 -9.55
N LEU A 110 5.27 -6.66 -9.18
CA LEU A 110 4.46 -7.18 -8.08
C LEU A 110 3.95 -8.59 -8.41
N MET A 111 3.46 -8.81 -9.61
CA MET A 111 2.88 -10.11 -10.00
C MET A 111 3.91 -11.21 -10.22
N HIS A 112 5.16 -10.84 -10.48
CA HIS A 112 6.22 -11.82 -10.75
C HIS A 112 6.49 -12.74 -9.54
N ARG A 113 6.30 -12.25 -8.32
CA ARG A 113 6.59 -13.00 -7.08
C ARG A 113 5.51 -12.90 -6.03
N CYS A 114 4.34 -12.42 -6.39
CA CYS A 114 3.27 -12.16 -5.44
C CYS A 114 2.05 -13.00 -5.73
N ALA A 115 1.29 -13.28 -4.67
CA ALA A 115 -0.08 -13.74 -4.77
C ALA A 115 -1.00 -12.52 -4.74
N MET A 116 -1.96 -12.46 -5.66
CA MET A 116 -3.03 -11.48 -5.61
C MET A 116 -4.23 -12.12 -4.93
N LEU A 117 -4.70 -11.45 -3.86
CA LEU A 117 -5.90 -11.88 -3.15
C LEU A 117 -6.99 -10.83 -3.37
N GLU A 118 -8.08 -11.26 -3.97
CA GLU A 118 -9.26 -10.42 -4.14
C GLU A 118 -10.32 -10.85 -3.13
N PHE A 119 -10.83 -9.87 -2.39
CA PHE A 119 -11.89 -10.10 -1.43
C PHE A 119 -13.18 -9.49 -1.97
N GLU A 120 -14.14 -10.37 -2.27
CA GLU A 120 -15.47 -9.97 -2.70
C GLU A 120 -16.42 -9.99 -1.52
N GLY A 121 -17.44 -9.13 -1.58
CA GLY A 121 -18.49 -9.07 -0.58
C GLY A 121 -18.52 -7.74 0.17
N LYS A 122 -19.44 -7.67 1.12
CA LYS A 122 -19.61 -6.46 1.93
C LYS A 122 -18.49 -6.33 2.95
N SER A 123 -17.98 -5.11 3.08
CA SER A 123 -17.03 -4.78 4.14
C SER A 123 -17.63 -5.14 5.51
N TYR A 124 -16.82 -5.73 6.39
CA TYR A 124 -17.22 -6.01 7.78
C TYR A 124 -17.73 -4.74 8.48
N ARG A 125 -17.07 -3.61 8.26
CA ARG A 125 -17.47 -2.32 8.85
C ARG A 125 -18.85 -1.87 8.36
N LEU A 126 -19.14 -2.03 7.07
CA LEU A 126 -20.46 -1.73 6.51
C LEU A 126 -21.52 -2.67 7.04
N LYS A 127 -21.20 -3.96 7.14
CA LYS A 127 -22.09 -4.96 7.71
C LYS A 127 -22.43 -4.66 9.17
N GLU A 128 -21.44 -4.29 9.97
CA GLU A 128 -21.60 -3.92 11.36
C GLU A 128 -22.44 -2.65 11.51
N ALA A 129 -22.19 -1.63 10.71
CA ALA A 129 -22.97 -0.39 10.69
C ALA A 129 -24.43 -0.65 10.28
N ALA A 130 -24.66 -1.48 9.28
CA ALA A 130 -26.01 -1.86 8.86
C ALA A 130 -26.76 -2.60 9.98
N SER A 131 -26.07 -3.49 10.70
CA SER A 131 -26.65 -4.19 11.86
C SER A 131 -27.04 -3.22 12.98
N ARG A 132 -26.22 -2.22 13.27
CA ARG A 132 -26.55 -1.20 14.27
C ARG A 132 -27.76 -0.37 13.87
N ILE A 133 -27.86 0.02 12.61
CA ILE A 133 -28.99 0.77 12.07
C ILE A 133 -30.26 -0.07 12.13
N ALA A 134 -30.18 -1.35 11.78
CA ALA A 134 -31.33 -2.26 11.80
C ALA A 134 -31.85 -2.53 13.22
N VAL A 135 -30.99 -2.50 14.23
CA VAL A 135 -31.33 -2.77 15.64
C VAL A 135 -31.76 -1.49 16.35
N ALA A 136 -31.32 -0.32 15.91
CA ALA A 136 -31.69 0.94 16.51
C ALA A 136 -33.21 1.18 16.40
N PRO A 137 -33.92 1.42 17.50
CA PRO A 137 -35.33 1.77 17.41
C PRO A 137 -35.50 3.10 16.71
N VAL A 138 -36.35 3.11 15.76
CA VAL A 138 -36.67 4.30 15.00
C VAL A 138 -37.61 5.21 15.81
#